data_2056434c16deeb7f0ce20320d8444c3c
#
_entry.id   2056434c16deeb7f0ce20320d8444c3c
#
_cell.length_a   1.000
_cell.length_b   1.000
_cell.length_c   1.000
_cell.angle_alpha   90.00
_cell.angle_beta   90.00
_cell.angle_gamma   90.00
#
_symmetry.space_group_name_H-M   'P 1'
#
loop_
_entity.id
_entity.type
_entity.pdbx_description
1 polymer ?
#
loop_
_entity_poly.entity_id
_entity_poly.type
_entity_poly.pdbx_seq_one_letter_code
_entity_poly.pdbx_strand_id
1 'polypeptide(L)'
;FVFAEPPPMDFDGAFVGDGPFTWIARDASKPGRPDVEAWVVHASSEWTRRHWSGDRTDIARRFLEELTMRFGSLPDTLFERTHRWGYALADGVAPGVLWDAKLGIGAVGDWCRGGRVEGALVSGIQIADKVVASG
;
A
#
# COMPACT_ATOMS: atom_id res chain seq x y z
N PHE A 1 10.21 7.36 -4.82
CA PHE A 1 11.01 8.26 -5.64
C PHE A 1 11.09 9.61 -4.97
N VAL A 2 12.25 10.27 -5.07
CA VAL A 2 12.41 11.68 -4.75
C VAL A 2 12.92 12.37 -6.00
N PHE A 3 12.21 13.40 -6.44
CA PHE A 3 12.56 14.18 -7.62
C PHE A 3 13.22 15.50 -7.26
N ALA A 4 14.05 16.03 -8.17
CA ALA A 4 14.72 17.33 -8.01
C ALA A 4 13.73 18.49 -8.05
N GLU A 5 12.63 18.35 -8.80
CA GLU A 5 11.57 19.34 -9.01
C GLU A 5 10.21 18.64 -9.04
N PRO A 6 9.09 19.36 -8.91
CA PRO A 6 7.76 18.76 -9.02
C PRO A 6 7.57 18.04 -10.36
N PRO A 7 7.20 16.75 -10.38
CA PRO A 7 6.86 16.07 -11.61
C PRO A 7 5.50 16.55 -12.15
N PRO A 8 5.18 16.30 -13.44
CA PRO A 8 3.94 16.78 -14.06
C PRO A 8 2.70 15.99 -13.60
N MET A 9 2.52 15.88 -12.30
CA MET A 9 1.42 15.20 -11.62
C MET A 9 0.68 16.22 -10.74
N ASP A 10 -0.43 16.76 -11.26
CA ASP A 10 -1.23 17.81 -10.60
C ASP A 10 -2.26 17.20 -9.63
N PHE A 11 -1.75 16.41 -8.66
CA PHE A 11 -2.57 15.82 -7.59
C PHE A 11 -1.69 15.42 -6.39
N ASP A 12 -2.27 15.40 -5.19
CA ASP A 12 -1.60 14.89 -3.98
C ASP A 12 -1.71 13.38 -3.82
N GLY A 13 -2.74 12.77 -4.40
CA GLY A 13 -2.93 11.33 -4.41
C GLY A 13 -3.98 10.90 -5.40
N ALA A 14 -3.75 9.77 -6.07
CA ALA A 14 -4.68 9.23 -7.06
C ALA A 14 -4.75 7.71 -7.01
N PHE A 15 -5.97 7.17 -7.08
CA PHE A 15 -6.18 5.78 -7.45
C PHE A 15 -6.07 5.65 -8.97
N VAL A 16 -5.29 4.67 -9.40
CA VAL A 16 -5.05 4.38 -10.81
C VAL A 16 -5.78 3.08 -11.15
N GLY A 17 -6.79 3.17 -12.02
CA GLY A 17 -7.70 2.05 -12.29
C GLY A 17 -7.16 1.04 -13.31
N ASP A 18 -6.08 1.37 -14.01
CA ASP A 18 -5.51 0.57 -15.11
C ASP A 18 -3.98 0.62 -15.11
N GLY A 19 -3.36 -0.40 -15.71
CA GLY A 19 -1.92 -0.48 -15.88
C GLY A 19 -1.16 -1.02 -14.67
N PRO A 20 0.14 -0.66 -14.53
CA PRO A 20 1.03 -1.23 -13.53
C PRO A 20 0.80 -0.69 -12.12
N PHE A 21 0.11 0.45 -11.96
CA PHE A 21 -0.07 1.13 -10.69
C PHE A 21 -1.50 0.99 -10.17
N THR A 22 -1.66 1.05 -8.83
CA THR A 22 -2.97 1.16 -8.17
C THR A 22 -3.12 2.44 -7.38
N TRP A 23 -2.01 2.98 -6.88
CA TRP A 23 -2.00 4.18 -6.06
C TRP A 23 -0.72 4.96 -6.28
N ILE A 24 -0.84 6.28 -6.39
CA ILE A 24 0.28 7.22 -6.46
C ILE A 24 -0.02 8.36 -5.49
N ALA A 25 0.96 8.75 -4.67
CA ALA A 25 0.77 9.83 -3.71
C ALA A 25 2.04 10.65 -3.48
N ARG A 26 1.88 11.98 -3.37
CA ARG A 26 2.90 12.93 -2.93
C ARG A 26 3.03 12.86 -1.41
N ASP A 27 4.20 12.54 -0.89
CA ASP A 27 4.39 12.37 0.56
C ASP A 27 4.34 13.71 1.31
N ALA A 28 4.83 14.79 0.71
CA ALA A 28 4.83 16.14 1.28
C ALA A 28 3.42 16.71 1.51
N SER A 29 2.38 16.19 0.86
CA SER A 29 0.99 16.61 1.09
C SER A 29 0.43 16.15 2.44
N LYS A 30 1.12 15.23 3.11
CA LYS A 30 0.69 14.68 4.40
C LYS A 30 1.15 15.55 5.56
N PRO A 31 0.35 15.69 6.64
CA PRO A 31 0.72 16.48 7.81
C PRO A 31 2.07 16.03 8.42
N GLY A 32 2.92 17.00 8.75
CA GLY A 32 4.20 16.76 9.43
C GLY A 32 5.30 16.14 8.57
N ARG A 33 5.12 16.08 7.26
CA ARG A 33 6.16 15.65 6.32
C ARG A 33 7.04 16.82 5.87
N PRO A 34 8.33 16.55 5.57
CA PRO A 34 9.19 17.58 4.99
C PRO A 34 8.70 17.97 3.59
N ASP A 35 8.95 19.22 3.20
CA ASP A 35 8.66 19.71 1.86
C ASP A 35 9.74 19.24 0.86
N VAL A 36 9.60 18.00 0.43
CA VAL A 36 10.48 17.31 -0.51
C VAL A 36 9.59 16.63 -1.55
N GLU A 37 9.96 16.70 -2.83
CA GLU A 37 9.21 16.04 -3.92
C GLU A 37 9.34 14.51 -3.86
N ALA A 38 8.86 13.95 -2.75
CA ALA A 38 8.82 12.51 -2.50
C ALA A 38 7.46 11.92 -2.90
N TRP A 39 7.50 10.88 -3.73
CA TRP A 39 6.33 10.22 -4.29
C TRP A 39 6.35 8.73 -3.98
N VAL A 40 5.23 8.21 -3.50
CA VAL A 40 4.99 6.79 -3.26
C VAL A 40 4.12 6.23 -4.38
N VAL A 41 4.57 5.14 -4.99
CA VAL A 41 3.85 4.48 -6.08
C VAL A 41 3.64 3.02 -5.70
N HIS A 42 2.39 2.57 -5.70
CA HIS A 42 2.04 1.17 -5.45
C HIS A 42 1.77 0.44 -6.76
N ALA A 43 2.44 -0.68 -6.95
CA ALA A 43 2.17 -1.59 -8.05
C ALA A 43 0.81 -2.28 -7.92
N SER A 44 0.20 -2.63 -9.05
CA SER A 44 -0.93 -3.56 -9.07
C SER A 44 -0.49 -4.97 -8.68
N SER A 45 -1.40 -5.75 -8.10
CA SER A 45 -1.13 -7.15 -7.74
C SER A 45 -0.73 -8.00 -8.95
N GLU A 46 -1.33 -7.73 -10.11
CA GLU A 46 -1.00 -8.43 -11.34
C GLU A 46 0.41 -8.10 -11.84
N TRP A 47 0.77 -6.82 -11.87
CA TRP A 47 2.11 -6.38 -12.24
C TRP A 47 3.14 -6.91 -11.24
N THR A 48 2.87 -6.88 -9.94
CA THR A 48 3.74 -7.41 -8.88
C THR A 48 3.99 -8.90 -9.07
N ARG A 49 2.96 -9.72 -9.35
CA ARG A 49 3.13 -11.16 -9.59
C ARG A 49 4.05 -11.45 -10.78
N ARG A 50 3.89 -10.71 -11.87
CA ARG A 50 4.74 -10.88 -13.08
C ARG A 50 6.21 -10.51 -12.84
N HIS A 51 6.48 -9.57 -11.95
CA HIS A 51 7.82 -9.03 -11.69
C HIS A 51 8.36 -9.39 -10.30
N TRP A 52 7.77 -10.38 -9.63
CA TRP A 52 8.09 -10.73 -8.24
C TRP A 52 9.57 -11.04 -8.01
N SER A 53 10.22 -11.77 -8.91
CA SER A 53 11.63 -12.16 -8.84
C SER A 53 12.58 -11.13 -9.46
N GLY A 54 12.07 -10.01 -9.99
CA GLY A 54 12.87 -8.98 -10.63
C GLY A 54 13.83 -8.28 -9.67
N ASP A 55 14.94 -7.78 -10.19
CA ASP A 55 15.85 -6.92 -9.44
C ASP A 55 15.19 -5.60 -9.05
N ARG A 56 15.55 -5.05 -7.89
CA ARG A 56 14.93 -3.83 -7.37
C ARG A 56 15.19 -2.60 -8.23
N THR A 57 16.38 -2.50 -8.78
CA THR A 57 16.77 -1.40 -9.69
C THR A 57 16.00 -1.50 -11.01
N ASP A 58 15.85 -2.70 -11.56
CA ASP A 58 15.03 -2.91 -12.76
C ASP A 58 13.56 -2.58 -12.51
N ILE A 59 13.03 -2.89 -11.35
CA ILE A 59 11.67 -2.54 -10.93
C ILE A 59 11.50 -1.01 -10.89
N ALA A 60 12.43 -0.30 -10.24
CA ALA A 60 12.39 1.16 -10.16
C ALA A 60 12.46 1.81 -11.55
N ARG A 61 13.38 1.36 -12.41
CA ARG A 61 13.51 1.82 -13.80
C ARG A 61 12.20 1.63 -14.58
N ARG A 62 11.59 0.45 -14.50
CA ARG A 62 10.28 0.17 -15.15
C ARG A 62 9.18 1.09 -14.65
N PHE A 63 9.15 1.38 -13.35
CA PHE A 63 8.19 2.35 -12.81
C PHE A 63 8.41 3.76 -13.33
N LEU A 64 9.64 4.23 -13.45
CA LEU A 64 9.95 5.54 -14.04
C LEU A 64 9.55 5.59 -15.53
N GLU A 65 9.79 4.53 -16.29
CA GLU A 65 9.35 4.41 -17.68
C GLU A 65 7.82 4.51 -17.80
N GLU A 66 7.08 3.78 -16.98
CA GLU A 66 5.62 3.79 -16.96
C GLU A 66 5.04 5.13 -16.49
N LEU A 67 5.66 5.76 -15.48
CA LEU A 67 5.28 7.11 -15.02
C LEU A 67 5.53 8.12 -16.14
N THR A 68 6.66 8.05 -16.83
CA THR A 68 6.99 8.91 -17.98
C THR A 68 6.00 8.75 -19.13
N MET A 69 5.63 7.52 -19.46
CA MET A 69 4.63 7.25 -20.51
C MET A 69 3.25 7.83 -20.16
N ARG A 70 2.89 7.81 -18.88
CA ARG A 70 1.56 8.21 -18.43
C ARG A 70 1.43 9.72 -18.17
N PHE A 71 2.45 10.33 -17.59
CA PHE A 71 2.39 11.72 -17.11
C PHE A 71 3.31 12.68 -17.89
N GLY A 72 4.18 12.17 -18.76
CA GLY A 72 5.15 12.97 -19.49
C GLY A 72 6.54 12.94 -18.86
N SER A 73 7.43 13.82 -19.35
CA SER A 73 8.84 13.87 -18.90
C SER A 73 8.92 14.13 -17.40
N LEU A 74 9.63 13.26 -16.70
CA LEU A 74 9.89 13.40 -15.25
C LEU A 74 11.17 14.19 -15.01
N PRO A 75 11.25 14.96 -13.91
CA PRO A 75 12.51 15.57 -13.45
C PRO A 75 13.54 14.52 -13.04
N ASP A 76 14.77 14.98 -12.81
CA ASP A 76 15.85 14.12 -12.33
C ASP A 76 15.46 13.44 -11.01
N THR A 77 15.68 12.13 -10.93
CA THR A 77 15.45 11.34 -9.73
C THR A 77 16.66 11.43 -8.81
N LEU A 78 16.50 12.07 -7.65
CA LEU A 78 17.55 12.20 -6.63
C LEU A 78 17.70 10.96 -5.76
N PHE A 79 16.59 10.23 -5.55
CA PHE A 79 16.57 9.01 -4.76
C PHE A 79 15.45 8.08 -5.23
N GLU A 80 15.73 6.78 -5.19
CA GLU A 80 14.73 5.75 -5.44
C GLU A 80 14.86 4.60 -4.44
N ARG A 81 13.75 4.03 -4.05
CA ARG A 81 13.71 2.82 -3.23
C ARG A 81 12.54 1.95 -3.58
N THR A 82 12.80 0.70 -3.89
CA THR A 82 11.77 -0.32 -4.11
C THR A 82 11.63 -1.20 -2.86
N HIS A 83 10.40 -1.39 -2.40
CA HIS A 83 10.07 -2.31 -1.32
C HIS A 83 9.02 -3.32 -1.79
N ARG A 84 9.19 -4.56 -1.37
CA ARG A 84 8.30 -5.68 -1.72
C ARG A 84 7.54 -6.12 -0.48
N TRP A 85 6.22 -5.93 -0.52
CA TRP A 85 5.32 -6.35 0.56
C TRP A 85 4.76 -7.73 0.22
N GLY A 86 5.25 -8.77 0.89
CA GLY A 86 4.83 -10.16 0.62
C GLY A 86 3.39 -10.47 1.02
N TYR A 87 2.87 -9.74 2.01
CA TYR A 87 1.55 -9.99 2.61
C TYR A 87 0.75 -8.68 2.76
N ALA A 88 0.76 -7.85 1.71
CA ALA A 88 0.13 -6.52 1.75
C ALA A 88 -1.39 -6.56 1.65
N LEU A 89 -1.94 -7.58 1.00
CA LEU A 89 -3.37 -7.74 0.79
C LEU A 89 -3.80 -9.14 1.19
N ALA A 90 -4.90 -9.23 1.91
CA ALA A 90 -5.59 -10.49 2.16
C ALA A 90 -6.42 -10.84 0.92
N ASP A 91 -6.16 -12.00 0.32
CA ASP A 91 -6.98 -12.55 -0.76
C ASP A 91 -8.11 -13.41 -0.15
N GLY A 92 -9.31 -13.25 -0.67
CA GLY A 92 -10.45 -14.10 -0.33
C GLY A 92 -11.52 -13.40 0.52
N VAL A 93 -12.44 -14.23 1.01
CA VAL A 93 -13.56 -13.77 1.84
C VAL A 93 -13.04 -13.46 3.24
N ALA A 94 -13.39 -12.29 3.76
CA ALA A 94 -13.06 -11.88 5.11
C ALA A 94 -13.66 -12.89 6.13
N PRO A 95 -12.85 -13.60 6.92
CA PRO A 95 -13.34 -14.69 7.81
C PRO A 95 -14.06 -14.16 9.06
N GLY A 96 -14.06 -12.85 9.26
CA GLY A 96 -14.46 -12.24 10.52
C GLY A 96 -13.41 -12.44 11.61
N VAL A 97 -13.79 -12.17 12.85
CA VAL A 97 -12.91 -12.32 14.02
C VAL A 97 -12.77 -13.82 14.37
N LEU A 98 -11.53 -14.29 14.46
CA LEU A 98 -11.22 -15.64 14.90
C LEU A 98 -11.02 -15.64 16.43
N TRP A 99 -11.77 -16.47 17.14
CA TRP A 99 -11.69 -16.60 18.60
C TRP A 99 -11.91 -18.04 19.02
N ASP A 100 -10.99 -18.59 19.78
CA ASP A 100 -11.12 -19.88 20.47
C ASP A 100 -11.21 -19.62 21.98
N ALA A 101 -12.43 -19.72 22.52
CA ALA A 101 -12.69 -19.45 23.94
C ALA A 101 -12.08 -20.54 24.86
N LYS A 102 -11.82 -21.75 24.38
CA LYS A 102 -11.23 -22.83 25.20
C LYS A 102 -9.74 -22.61 25.39
N LEU A 103 -9.06 -22.11 24.37
CA LEU A 103 -7.63 -21.81 24.40
C LEU A 103 -7.34 -20.38 24.87
N GLY A 104 -8.33 -19.49 24.89
CA GLY A 104 -8.13 -18.07 25.14
C GLY A 104 -7.29 -17.36 24.09
N ILE A 105 -7.34 -17.85 22.83
CA ILE A 105 -6.53 -17.34 21.73
C ILE A 105 -7.43 -16.74 20.65
N GLY A 106 -7.02 -15.56 20.14
CA GLY A 106 -7.72 -14.94 19.03
C GLY A 106 -6.79 -14.29 18.02
N ALA A 107 -7.31 -14.07 16.80
CA ALA A 107 -6.62 -13.37 15.74
C ALA A 107 -7.55 -12.38 15.06
N VAL A 108 -7.09 -11.15 14.89
CA VAL A 108 -7.81 -10.04 14.28
C VAL A 108 -6.88 -9.17 13.45
N GLY A 109 -7.45 -8.41 12.53
CA GLY A 109 -6.73 -7.49 11.69
C GLY A 109 -7.63 -6.94 10.59
N ASP A 110 -7.07 -6.12 9.72
CA ASP A 110 -7.74 -5.58 8.54
C ASP A 110 -8.28 -6.67 7.62
N TRP A 111 -7.55 -7.78 7.49
CA TRP A 111 -7.91 -8.97 6.71
C TRP A 111 -9.23 -9.63 7.16
N CYS A 112 -9.65 -9.40 8.41
CA CYS A 112 -10.93 -9.89 8.91
C CYS A 112 -12.13 -9.18 8.26
N ARG A 113 -11.93 -7.99 7.68
CA ARG A 113 -12.98 -7.11 7.15
C ARG A 113 -12.58 -6.35 5.88
N GLY A 114 -11.91 -7.00 4.95
CA GLY A 114 -11.68 -6.48 3.60
C GLY A 114 -10.44 -5.59 3.45
N GLY A 115 -9.44 -5.72 4.33
CA GLY A 115 -8.11 -5.14 4.12
C GLY A 115 -8.05 -3.61 4.29
N ARG A 116 -8.88 -3.02 5.15
CA ARG A 116 -8.90 -1.59 5.42
C ARG A 116 -8.59 -1.30 6.89
N VAL A 117 -8.01 -0.11 7.18
CA VAL A 117 -7.72 0.35 8.55
C VAL A 117 -8.97 0.30 9.44
N GLU A 118 -10.12 0.73 8.92
CA GLU A 118 -11.42 0.60 9.61
C GLU A 118 -11.73 -0.86 9.97
N GLY A 119 -11.45 -1.80 9.06
CA GLY A 119 -11.62 -3.23 9.29
C GLY A 119 -10.77 -3.74 10.45
N ALA A 120 -9.53 -3.27 10.56
CA ALA A 120 -8.65 -3.59 11.68
C ALA A 120 -9.23 -3.08 13.01
N LEU A 121 -9.67 -1.83 13.07
CA LEU A 121 -10.28 -1.23 14.26
C LEU A 121 -11.53 -1.99 14.70
N VAL A 122 -12.47 -2.22 13.77
CA VAL A 122 -13.73 -2.92 14.09
C VAL A 122 -13.49 -4.35 14.52
N SER A 123 -12.55 -5.07 13.89
CA SER A 123 -12.20 -6.43 14.31
C SER A 123 -11.57 -6.47 15.71
N GLY A 124 -10.77 -5.45 16.06
CA GLY A 124 -10.23 -5.27 17.41
C GLY A 124 -11.31 -5.08 18.47
N ILE A 125 -12.32 -4.25 18.22
CA ILE A 125 -13.47 -4.06 19.10
C ILE A 125 -14.23 -5.39 19.27
N GLN A 126 -14.52 -6.08 18.18
CA GLN A 126 -15.26 -7.34 18.21
C GLN A 126 -14.57 -8.46 19.00
N ILE A 127 -13.23 -8.56 18.94
CA ILE A 127 -12.53 -9.55 19.76
C ILE A 127 -12.51 -9.15 21.22
N ALA A 128 -12.40 -7.87 21.55
CA ALA A 128 -12.49 -7.40 22.92
C ALA A 128 -13.82 -7.79 23.56
N ASP A 129 -14.94 -7.62 22.85
CA ASP A 129 -16.27 -8.05 23.32
C ASP A 129 -16.31 -9.57 23.58
N LYS A 130 -15.70 -10.39 22.70
CA LYS A 130 -15.63 -11.84 22.89
C LYS A 130 -14.78 -12.23 24.09
N VAL A 131 -13.65 -11.57 24.32
CA VAL A 131 -12.78 -11.81 25.47
C VAL A 131 -13.54 -11.51 26.77
N VAL A 132 -14.18 -10.35 26.84
CA VAL A 132 -14.99 -9.95 28.03
C VAL A 132 -16.14 -10.91 28.28
N ALA A 133 -16.80 -11.38 27.24
CA ALA A 133 -17.93 -12.34 27.39
C ALA A 133 -17.48 -13.77 27.77
N SER A 134 -16.19 -14.08 27.65
CA SER A 134 -15.62 -15.41 27.94
C SER A 134 -14.98 -15.52 29.34
N GLY A 135 -14.80 -14.40 30.04
CA GLY A 135 -14.25 -14.33 31.41
C GLY A 135 -15.35 -14.26 32.43
#